data_c5800adea5acb1f81a27c7a0f1e7e269
#
_entry.id   c5800adea5acb1f81a27c7a0f1e7e269
#
_cell.length_a   1.000
_cell.length_b   1.000
_cell.length_c   1.000
_cell.angle_alpha   90.00
_cell.angle_beta   90.00
_cell.angle_gamma   90.00
#
_symmetry.space_group_name_H-M   'P 1'
#
loop_
_entity.id
_entity.type
_entity.pdbx_description
1 polymer ?
#
loop_
_entity_poly.entity_id
_entity_poly.type
_entity_poly.pdbx_seq_one_letter_code
_entity_poly.pdbx_strand_id
1 'polypeptide(L)'
;QQERSELNHNMSVVVRQLGNAGESSLTKGKVRSIFEHETNLSSTTEFYRQPLVQGLSNSRVTVTVMNSNGKKIFQTAKATLPLKTSKQAKTEMVKGGHHQIMVGREPILSHDGTIIGYVQVENDLKQYYQVFKRLILISVLALCLVVIASGLLGYFLSYYWLSPLNDIHDTLTVVRDDPTSDARVPKDVTELNDELGELSRMFNQMLDQTQRYIDQQTQFVSDVSHELRTPVAIIQGHMEMLQRWGKDDPQVLDESIAAALKETTRMNSLIKEMLDLTRAEQVDVKFHDAVTEVKDVVEQVFNNFKMLYPDYVFRFDDDLHEDVPVHIYRDHLEQILIILFDNAVKYSKDRKEVHLSLSRNLNSVEIGVQDFGEGIPQEDVLHVFDRFYRVDKARSRKKGGNGLGLAIAKRLVEGYHGHIAVESTVGSGSLFRITLPIVKEKPIEKDK
;
A
#
# COMPACT_ATOMS: atom_id res chain seq x y z
N GLN A 1 -53.72 -14.24 -16.44
CA GLN A 1 -54.70 -13.39 -17.13
C GLN A 1 -55.08 -13.97 -18.49
N GLN A 2 -54.16 -14.43 -19.28
CA GLN A 2 -54.37 -14.99 -20.63
C GLN A 2 -55.26 -16.22 -20.57
N GLU A 3 -55.01 -17.22 -19.75
CA GLU A 3 -55.80 -18.43 -19.58
C GLU A 3 -57.25 -18.14 -19.11
N ARG A 4 -57.44 -17.09 -18.28
CA ARG A 4 -58.74 -16.63 -17.85
C ARG A 4 -59.54 -15.98 -19.00
N SER A 5 -58.85 -15.18 -19.81
CA SER A 5 -59.45 -14.56 -20.98
C SER A 5 -59.89 -15.62 -22.00
N GLU A 6 -59.04 -16.63 -22.24
CA GLU A 6 -59.34 -17.72 -23.18
C GLU A 6 -60.50 -18.59 -22.68
N LEU A 7 -60.54 -18.92 -21.37
CA LEU A 7 -61.66 -19.68 -20.78
C LEU A 7 -62.99 -18.91 -20.91
N ASN A 8 -62.97 -17.60 -20.58
CA ASN A 8 -64.14 -16.77 -20.70
C ASN A 8 -64.63 -16.62 -22.17
N HIS A 9 -63.68 -16.49 -23.11
CA HIS A 9 -63.99 -16.45 -24.52
C HIS A 9 -64.64 -17.76 -24.99
N ASN A 10 -64.04 -18.89 -24.68
CA ASN A 10 -64.58 -20.23 -24.99
C ASN A 10 -65.95 -20.44 -24.40
N MET A 11 -66.15 -20.04 -23.16
CA MET A 11 -67.44 -20.12 -22.46
C MET A 11 -68.50 -19.26 -23.17
N SER A 12 -68.18 -18.00 -23.47
CA SER A 12 -69.14 -17.08 -24.16
C SER A 12 -69.51 -17.56 -25.56
N VAL A 13 -68.57 -18.16 -26.28
CA VAL A 13 -68.85 -18.75 -27.61
C VAL A 13 -69.82 -19.90 -27.50
N VAL A 14 -69.61 -20.83 -26.54
CA VAL A 14 -70.48 -21.97 -26.33
C VAL A 14 -71.87 -21.50 -25.88
N VAL A 15 -71.98 -20.57 -24.95
CA VAL A 15 -73.26 -20.04 -24.44
C VAL A 15 -74.01 -19.34 -25.58
N ARG A 16 -73.37 -18.53 -26.40
CA ARG A 16 -73.99 -17.81 -27.52
C ARG A 16 -74.53 -18.77 -28.61
N GLN A 17 -73.79 -19.81 -28.97
CA GLN A 17 -74.25 -20.77 -29.95
C GLN A 17 -75.44 -21.59 -29.49
N LEU A 18 -75.40 -22.04 -28.20
CA LEU A 18 -76.49 -22.80 -27.63
C LEU A 18 -77.76 -21.93 -27.32
N GLY A 19 -77.62 -20.64 -27.02
CA GLY A 19 -78.66 -19.68 -26.80
C GLY A 19 -79.41 -19.30 -28.11
N ASN A 20 -78.64 -19.19 -29.21
CA ASN A 20 -79.20 -18.87 -30.54
C ASN A 20 -79.98 -20.03 -31.16
N ALA A 21 -79.99 -21.20 -30.60
CA ALA A 21 -80.73 -22.38 -31.11
C ALA A 21 -82.27 -22.28 -31.00
N GLY A 22 -82.76 -21.20 -30.45
CA GLY A 22 -84.21 -20.76 -30.59
C GLY A 22 -85.26 -21.57 -29.91
N GLU A 23 -84.96 -22.40 -28.89
CA GLU A 23 -85.95 -23.29 -28.24
C GLU A 23 -86.02 -23.18 -26.74
N SER A 24 -87.21 -23.61 -26.22
CA SER A 24 -87.56 -23.57 -24.80
C SER A 24 -86.90 -24.65 -23.92
N SER A 25 -86.17 -25.64 -24.52
CA SER A 25 -85.43 -26.67 -23.80
C SER A 25 -84.24 -27.25 -24.55
N LEU A 26 -83.11 -27.48 -23.89
CA LEU A 26 -81.93 -28.17 -24.44
C LEU A 26 -82.05 -29.68 -24.29
N THR A 27 -82.09 -30.41 -25.42
CA THR A 27 -82.07 -31.88 -25.47
C THR A 27 -80.75 -32.41 -25.95
N LYS A 28 -80.42 -33.67 -25.55
CA LYS A 28 -79.11 -34.31 -25.89
C LYS A 28 -78.84 -34.34 -27.39
N GLY A 29 -79.94 -34.65 -28.23
CA GLY A 29 -79.85 -34.74 -29.66
C GLY A 29 -79.47 -33.40 -30.31
N LYS A 30 -80.05 -32.28 -29.82
CA LYS A 30 -79.77 -30.95 -30.36
C LYS A 30 -78.45 -30.34 -29.97
N VAL A 31 -78.05 -30.48 -28.69
CA VAL A 31 -76.71 -30.07 -28.31
C VAL A 31 -75.67 -30.82 -29.16
N ARG A 32 -75.92 -32.11 -29.35
CA ARG A 32 -75.03 -32.93 -30.17
C ARG A 32 -75.02 -32.52 -31.65
N SER A 33 -76.21 -32.17 -32.24
CA SER A 33 -76.27 -31.68 -33.62
C SER A 33 -75.60 -30.35 -33.85
N ILE A 34 -75.62 -29.46 -32.89
CA ILE A 34 -74.91 -28.17 -32.95
C ILE A 34 -73.35 -28.41 -32.94
N PHE A 35 -72.91 -29.35 -32.12
CA PHE A 35 -71.51 -29.69 -32.08
C PHE A 35 -71.04 -30.62 -33.22
N GLU A 36 -71.94 -31.47 -33.74
CA GLU A 36 -71.67 -32.43 -34.87
C GLU A 36 -71.99 -31.85 -36.24
N HIS A 37 -72.87 -30.79 -36.35
CA HIS A 37 -73.21 -30.20 -37.64
C HIS A 37 -72.00 -29.46 -38.26
N GLU A 38 -71.09 -29.07 -37.45
CA GLU A 38 -69.79 -28.50 -37.91
C GLU A 38 -68.81 -29.57 -38.44
N THR A 39 -69.12 -30.87 -38.21
CA THR A 39 -68.27 -31.99 -38.68
C THR A 39 -68.58 -32.49 -40.08
N ASN A 40 -69.70 -32.05 -40.69
CA ASN A 40 -70.13 -32.43 -42.06
C ASN A 40 -69.62 -31.53 -43.19
N LEU A 41 -68.73 -30.58 -42.88
CA LEU A 41 -68.01 -29.80 -43.90
C LEU A 41 -66.90 -30.64 -44.49
N SER A 42 -66.96 -30.81 -45.83
CA SER A 42 -66.18 -31.75 -46.63
C SER A 42 -64.68 -31.41 -46.80
N SER A 43 -64.07 -30.58 -45.96
CA SER A 43 -62.64 -30.38 -45.93
C SER A 43 -62.10 -30.34 -44.51
N THR A 44 -61.19 -31.22 -44.17
CA THR A 44 -60.50 -31.34 -42.88
C THR A 44 -59.80 -30.03 -42.45
N THR A 45 -59.51 -29.12 -43.37
CA THR A 45 -58.80 -27.85 -43.14
C THR A 45 -59.66 -26.72 -42.62
N GLU A 46 -60.97 -26.68 -43.03
CA GLU A 46 -61.93 -25.66 -42.55
C GLU A 46 -62.46 -25.99 -41.14
N PHE A 47 -62.57 -27.28 -40.81
CA PHE A 47 -62.97 -27.77 -39.52
C PHE A 47 -62.13 -27.21 -38.37
N TYR A 48 -60.78 -27.12 -38.59
CA TYR A 48 -59.86 -26.58 -37.57
C TYR A 48 -59.81 -25.02 -37.52
N ARG A 49 -60.49 -24.32 -38.42
CA ARG A 49 -60.54 -22.87 -38.39
C ARG A 49 -61.70 -22.30 -37.58
N GLN A 50 -62.63 -23.13 -37.18
CA GLN A 50 -63.75 -22.66 -36.37
C GLN A 50 -63.39 -22.49 -34.89
N PRO A 51 -63.62 -21.36 -34.25
CA PRO A 51 -63.12 -21.08 -32.90
C PRO A 51 -63.59 -22.12 -31.84
N LEU A 52 -64.79 -22.66 -32.06
CA LEU A 52 -65.40 -23.63 -31.13
C LEU A 52 -64.68 -25.00 -31.18
N VAL A 53 -64.38 -25.46 -32.35
CA VAL A 53 -63.67 -26.74 -32.55
C VAL A 53 -62.21 -26.63 -32.12
N GLN A 54 -61.57 -25.48 -32.39
CA GLN A 54 -60.22 -25.19 -31.94
C GLN A 54 -60.10 -25.14 -30.39
N GLY A 55 -61.08 -24.50 -29.73
CA GLY A 55 -61.12 -24.46 -28.25
C GLY A 55 -61.47 -25.82 -27.62
N LEU A 56 -62.34 -26.62 -28.28
CA LEU A 56 -62.77 -27.95 -27.81
C LEU A 56 -61.79 -29.07 -28.15
N SER A 57 -61.02 -28.92 -29.22
CA SER A 57 -59.99 -29.91 -29.58
C SER A 57 -58.74 -29.83 -28.71
N ASN A 58 -58.60 -28.76 -27.93
CA ASN A 58 -57.48 -28.64 -27.02
C ASN A 58 -57.70 -29.59 -25.82
N SER A 59 -56.87 -30.58 -25.62
CA SER A 59 -56.94 -31.59 -24.59
C SER A 59 -56.99 -31.02 -23.16
N ARG A 60 -56.90 -29.71 -23.02
CA ARG A 60 -56.88 -28.98 -21.74
C ARG A 60 -58.25 -28.46 -21.30
N VAL A 61 -59.18 -28.32 -22.25
CA VAL A 61 -60.48 -27.71 -21.99
C VAL A 61 -61.58 -28.74 -22.06
N THR A 62 -62.31 -28.89 -20.94
CA THR A 62 -63.48 -29.76 -20.88
C THR A 62 -64.75 -28.90 -20.78
N VAL A 63 -65.62 -29.06 -21.74
CA VAL A 63 -66.92 -28.39 -21.78
C VAL A 63 -68.01 -29.38 -21.38
N THR A 64 -68.82 -28.99 -20.39
CA THR A 64 -69.98 -29.75 -19.96
C THR A 64 -71.24 -28.91 -20.07
N VAL A 65 -72.23 -29.37 -20.80
CA VAL A 65 -73.54 -28.72 -20.93
C VAL A 65 -74.56 -29.48 -20.12
N MET A 66 -75.41 -28.76 -19.33
CA MET A 66 -76.43 -29.24 -18.48
C MET A 66 -77.77 -28.65 -18.89
N ASN A 67 -78.89 -29.34 -18.62
CA ASN A 67 -80.22 -28.83 -18.81
C ASN A 67 -80.66 -27.86 -17.70
N SER A 68 -81.84 -27.27 -17.79
CA SER A 68 -82.36 -26.39 -16.74
C SER A 68 -82.41 -27.03 -15.32
N ASN A 69 -82.50 -28.34 -15.24
CA ASN A 69 -82.52 -29.10 -13.96
C ASN A 69 -81.11 -29.46 -13.50
N GLY A 70 -80.02 -29.00 -14.13
CA GLY A 70 -78.65 -29.32 -13.80
C GLY A 70 -78.17 -30.71 -14.20
N LYS A 71 -78.94 -31.48 -14.97
CA LYS A 71 -78.56 -32.81 -15.45
C LYS A 71 -77.70 -32.69 -16.71
N LYS A 72 -76.60 -33.41 -16.69
CA LYS A 72 -75.64 -33.42 -17.81
C LYS A 72 -76.32 -33.91 -19.09
N ILE A 73 -76.18 -33.12 -20.15
CA ILE A 73 -76.71 -33.43 -21.51
C ILE A 73 -75.47 -33.80 -22.47
N PHE A 74 -74.39 -33.02 -22.42
CA PHE A 74 -73.23 -33.19 -23.27
C PHE A 74 -71.96 -32.93 -22.50
N GLN A 75 -70.88 -33.58 -22.94
CA GLN A 75 -69.60 -33.41 -22.34
C GLN A 75 -68.47 -33.76 -23.35
N THR A 76 -67.49 -32.93 -23.51
CA THR A 76 -66.37 -33.16 -24.47
C THR A 76 -65.35 -34.17 -23.91
N ALA A 77 -65.05 -34.09 -22.61
CA ALA A 77 -64.22 -35.04 -21.90
C ALA A 77 -64.75 -35.21 -20.46
N LYS A 78 -64.23 -36.19 -19.71
CA LYS A 78 -64.64 -36.41 -18.32
C LYS A 78 -64.28 -35.24 -17.47
N ALA A 79 -65.30 -34.54 -16.89
CA ALA A 79 -65.05 -33.44 -15.96
C ALA A 79 -64.28 -33.92 -14.74
N THR A 80 -63.35 -33.11 -14.31
CA THR A 80 -62.51 -33.36 -13.13
C THR A 80 -63.20 -32.85 -11.86
N LEU A 81 -63.98 -31.78 -12.02
CA LEU A 81 -64.70 -31.13 -10.92
C LEU A 81 -66.16 -31.51 -10.86
N PRO A 82 -66.82 -31.45 -9.69
CA PRO A 82 -68.24 -31.69 -9.58
C PRO A 82 -69.01 -30.67 -10.38
N LEU A 83 -70.06 -31.12 -11.10
CA LEU A 83 -70.93 -30.27 -11.87
C LEU A 83 -71.75 -29.37 -10.95
N LYS A 84 -71.64 -28.06 -11.18
CA LYS A 84 -72.39 -27.04 -10.40
C LYS A 84 -73.07 -26.08 -11.37
N THR A 85 -74.32 -25.69 -11.08
CA THR A 85 -75.00 -24.67 -11.81
C THR A 85 -74.71 -23.28 -11.22
N SER A 86 -74.70 -22.26 -12.05
CA SER A 86 -74.52 -20.87 -11.63
C SER A 86 -75.52 -19.98 -12.35
N LYS A 87 -76.19 -19.11 -11.58
CA LYS A 87 -77.20 -18.17 -12.13
C LYS A 87 -76.51 -16.95 -12.84
N GLN A 88 -75.22 -16.75 -12.63
CA GLN A 88 -74.43 -15.70 -13.24
C GLN A 88 -73.11 -16.28 -13.77
N ALA A 89 -72.54 -15.65 -14.79
CA ALA A 89 -71.22 -16.00 -15.25
C ALA A 89 -70.19 -15.86 -14.11
N LYS A 90 -69.52 -16.95 -13.75
CA LYS A 90 -68.51 -17.00 -12.70
C LYS A 90 -67.32 -17.80 -13.13
N THR A 91 -66.12 -17.22 -12.99
CA THR A 91 -64.85 -17.94 -13.21
C THR A 91 -64.11 -18.00 -11.90
N GLU A 92 -63.72 -19.17 -11.49
CA GLU A 92 -62.99 -19.41 -10.24
C GLU A 92 -61.87 -20.43 -10.42
N MET A 93 -60.81 -20.34 -9.62
CA MET A 93 -59.80 -21.37 -9.54
C MET A 93 -60.16 -22.36 -8.44
N VAL A 94 -60.22 -23.62 -8.80
CA VAL A 94 -60.59 -24.69 -7.85
C VAL A 94 -59.47 -25.74 -7.84
N LYS A 95 -59.14 -26.22 -6.66
CA LYS A 95 -58.11 -27.27 -6.49
C LYS A 95 -58.70 -28.61 -6.98
N GLY A 96 -58.17 -29.12 -8.11
CA GLY A 96 -58.53 -30.42 -8.69
C GLY A 96 -57.44 -31.46 -8.45
N GLY A 97 -57.43 -32.09 -7.26
CA GLY A 97 -56.34 -33.01 -6.90
C GLY A 97 -55.02 -32.32 -6.62
N HIS A 98 -53.96 -32.63 -7.40
CA HIS A 98 -52.60 -32.11 -7.22
C HIS A 98 -52.29 -30.80 -7.97
N HIS A 99 -53.28 -30.26 -8.73
CA HIS A 99 -53.09 -29.03 -9.48
C HIS A 99 -54.36 -28.16 -9.41
N GLN A 100 -54.25 -26.92 -9.86
CA GLN A 100 -55.41 -26.02 -9.94
C GLN A 100 -56.06 -26.15 -11.31
N ILE A 101 -57.36 -26.15 -11.30
CA ILE A 101 -58.22 -26.15 -12.49
C ILE A 101 -58.99 -24.85 -12.49
N MET A 102 -58.95 -24.13 -13.61
CA MET A 102 -59.77 -22.96 -13.81
C MET A 102 -61.11 -23.40 -14.32
N VAL A 103 -62.20 -23.04 -13.62
CA VAL A 103 -63.56 -23.42 -13.99
C VAL A 103 -64.40 -22.17 -14.20
N GLY A 104 -65.03 -22.09 -15.38
CA GLY A 104 -66.04 -21.11 -15.73
C GLY A 104 -67.40 -21.78 -15.72
N ARG A 105 -68.43 -21.08 -15.19
CA ARG A 105 -69.82 -21.48 -15.20
C ARG A 105 -70.69 -20.34 -15.65
N GLU A 106 -71.63 -20.61 -16.56
CA GLU A 106 -72.52 -19.60 -17.11
C GLU A 106 -73.92 -20.22 -17.41
N PRO A 107 -75.00 -19.51 -17.17
CA PRO A 107 -76.35 -19.94 -17.61
C PRO A 107 -76.50 -19.73 -19.12
N ILE A 108 -77.22 -20.63 -19.74
CA ILE A 108 -77.66 -20.50 -21.15
C ILE A 108 -79.01 -19.93 -21.16
N LEU A 109 -79.20 -18.76 -21.77
CA LEU A 109 -80.45 -18.06 -21.83
C LEU A 109 -81.12 -18.27 -23.22
N SER A 110 -82.48 -18.45 -23.22
CA SER A 110 -83.27 -18.38 -24.47
C SER A 110 -83.49 -16.93 -24.89
N HIS A 111 -83.99 -16.70 -26.09
CA HIS A 111 -84.36 -15.37 -26.57
C HIS A 111 -85.29 -14.61 -25.61
N ASP A 112 -86.12 -15.30 -24.84
CA ASP A 112 -87.04 -14.74 -23.87
C ASP A 112 -86.43 -14.47 -22.49
N GLY A 113 -85.08 -14.65 -22.37
CA GLY A 113 -84.37 -14.45 -21.09
C GLY A 113 -84.51 -15.57 -20.07
N THR A 114 -85.20 -16.68 -20.42
CA THR A 114 -85.38 -17.84 -19.52
C THR A 114 -84.16 -18.75 -19.55
N ILE A 115 -83.77 -19.33 -18.41
CA ILE A 115 -82.64 -20.25 -18.32
C ILE A 115 -83.00 -21.60 -18.92
N ILE A 116 -82.41 -21.97 -20.04
CA ILE A 116 -82.67 -23.25 -20.74
C ILE A 116 -81.58 -24.31 -20.40
N GLY A 117 -80.44 -23.92 -19.79
CA GLY A 117 -79.41 -24.80 -19.36
C GLY A 117 -78.22 -24.07 -18.76
N TYR A 118 -77.16 -24.80 -18.47
CA TYR A 118 -75.91 -24.29 -17.91
C TYR A 118 -74.70 -24.88 -18.60
N VAL A 119 -73.61 -24.10 -18.70
CA VAL A 119 -72.34 -24.53 -19.21
C VAL A 119 -71.33 -24.50 -18.08
N GLN A 120 -70.51 -25.56 -17.99
CA GLN A 120 -69.32 -25.57 -17.17
C GLN A 120 -68.14 -25.86 -18.09
N VAL A 121 -67.12 -24.97 -18.10
CA VAL A 121 -65.86 -25.10 -18.84
C VAL A 121 -64.73 -25.22 -17.87
N GLU A 122 -63.98 -26.31 -17.96
CA GLU A 122 -62.79 -26.58 -17.13
C GLU A 122 -61.55 -26.47 -17.97
N ASN A 123 -60.56 -25.71 -17.48
CA ASN A 123 -59.21 -25.66 -18.10
C ASN A 123 -58.19 -26.23 -17.11
N ASP A 124 -57.55 -27.32 -17.49
CA ASP A 124 -56.57 -28.02 -16.68
C ASP A 124 -55.19 -27.35 -16.84
N LEU A 125 -54.70 -26.71 -15.77
CA LEU A 125 -53.43 -26.00 -15.73
C LEU A 125 -52.26 -26.91 -15.41
N LYS A 126 -52.39 -28.23 -15.48
CA LYS A 126 -51.34 -29.22 -15.14
C LYS A 126 -50.02 -28.99 -15.92
N GLN A 127 -50.11 -28.73 -17.22
CA GLN A 127 -48.91 -28.50 -18.05
C GLN A 127 -48.21 -27.19 -17.65
N TYR A 128 -49.00 -26.15 -17.34
CA TYR A 128 -48.47 -24.87 -16.85
C TYR A 128 -47.64 -25.09 -15.57
N TYR A 129 -48.18 -25.80 -14.59
CA TYR A 129 -47.48 -26.10 -13.34
C TYR A 129 -46.22 -26.97 -13.56
N GLN A 130 -46.25 -27.90 -14.50
CA GLN A 130 -45.06 -28.71 -14.83
C GLN A 130 -43.92 -27.87 -15.46
N VAL A 131 -44.27 -27.01 -16.41
CA VAL A 131 -43.30 -26.07 -17.01
C VAL A 131 -42.75 -25.11 -15.97
N PHE A 132 -43.64 -24.55 -15.14
CA PHE A 132 -43.24 -23.63 -14.08
C PHE A 132 -42.30 -24.26 -13.05
N LYS A 133 -42.58 -25.50 -12.62
CA LYS A 133 -41.68 -26.25 -11.74
C LYS A 133 -40.29 -26.51 -12.38
N ARG A 134 -40.26 -26.85 -13.66
CA ARG A 134 -39.01 -27.03 -14.40
C ARG A 134 -38.19 -25.73 -14.48
N LEU A 135 -38.87 -24.62 -14.77
CA LEU A 135 -38.22 -23.31 -14.82
C LEU A 135 -37.65 -22.91 -13.47
N ILE A 136 -38.40 -23.11 -12.38
CA ILE A 136 -37.90 -22.86 -11.02
C ILE A 136 -36.67 -23.72 -10.72
N LEU A 137 -36.74 -25.01 -11.03
CA LEU A 137 -35.62 -25.93 -10.80
C LEU A 137 -34.36 -25.50 -11.55
N ILE A 138 -34.52 -25.16 -12.83
CA ILE A 138 -33.39 -24.68 -13.67
C ILE A 138 -32.85 -23.38 -13.14
N SER A 139 -33.72 -22.45 -12.73
CA SER A 139 -33.30 -21.16 -12.14
C SER A 139 -32.55 -21.33 -10.83
N VAL A 140 -33.01 -22.24 -9.95
CA VAL A 140 -32.33 -22.55 -8.69
C VAL A 140 -30.95 -23.19 -8.94
N LEU A 141 -30.90 -24.16 -9.87
CA LEU A 141 -29.62 -24.79 -10.24
C LEU A 141 -28.64 -23.77 -10.84
N ALA A 142 -29.11 -22.92 -11.74
CA ALA A 142 -28.31 -21.85 -12.32
C ALA A 142 -27.78 -20.88 -11.24
N LEU A 143 -28.65 -20.49 -10.30
CA LEU A 143 -28.25 -19.62 -9.18
C LEU A 143 -27.18 -20.27 -8.30
N CYS A 144 -27.38 -21.55 -7.93
CA CYS A 144 -26.39 -22.30 -7.16
C CYS A 144 -25.03 -22.37 -7.88
N LEU A 145 -25.04 -22.62 -9.20
CA LEU A 145 -23.82 -22.70 -10.01
C LEU A 145 -23.10 -21.35 -10.03
N VAL A 146 -23.84 -20.25 -10.22
CA VAL A 146 -23.25 -18.88 -10.20
C VAL A 146 -22.64 -18.56 -8.83
N VAL A 147 -23.30 -18.90 -7.73
CA VAL A 147 -22.78 -18.67 -6.38
C VAL A 147 -21.49 -19.46 -6.13
N ILE A 148 -21.48 -20.75 -6.52
CA ILE A 148 -20.27 -21.58 -6.39
C ILE A 148 -19.13 -21.05 -7.26
N ALA A 149 -19.41 -20.74 -8.52
CA ALA A 149 -18.40 -20.20 -9.43
C ALA A 149 -17.83 -18.86 -8.95
N SER A 150 -18.69 -17.96 -8.46
CA SER A 150 -18.28 -16.69 -7.88
C SER A 150 -17.42 -16.87 -6.63
N GLY A 151 -17.80 -17.81 -5.75
CA GLY A 151 -17.02 -18.13 -4.55
C GLY A 151 -15.63 -18.69 -4.87
N LEU A 152 -15.55 -19.61 -5.83
CA LEU A 152 -14.27 -20.17 -6.28
C LEU A 152 -13.39 -19.11 -6.95
N LEU A 153 -13.97 -18.29 -7.82
CA LEU A 153 -13.25 -17.19 -8.48
C LEU A 153 -12.74 -16.17 -7.46
N GLY A 154 -13.58 -15.76 -6.51
CA GLY A 154 -13.21 -14.84 -5.45
C GLY A 154 -12.09 -15.39 -4.56
N TYR A 155 -12.16 -16.67 -4.19
CA TYR A 155 -11.10 -17.34 -3.44
C TYR A 155 -9.77 -17.37 -4.21
N PHE A 156 -9.81 -17.75 -5.49
CA PHE A 156 -8.62 -17.82 -6.34
C PHE A 156 -7.99 -16.44 -6.55
N LEU A 157 -8.81 -15.44 -6.83
CA LEU A 157 -8.37 -14.05 -7.01
C LEU A 157 -7.75 -13.48 -5.73
N SER A 158 -8.41 -13.69 -4.59
CA SER A 158 -7.91 -13.27 -3.28
C SER A 158 -6.59 -13.93 -2.94
N TYR A 159 -6.46 -15.24 -3.17
CA TYR A 159 -5.23 -15.96 -2.92
C TYR A 159 -4.07 -15.44 -3.78
N TYR A 160 -4.30 -15.23 -5.08
CA TYR A 160 -3.26 -14.78 -6.01
C TYR A 160 -2.84 -13.33 -5.76
N TRP A 161 -3.80 -12.42 -5.52
CA TRP A 161 -3.52 -11.00 -5.33
C TRP A 161 -3.01 -10.64 -3.93
N LEU A 162 -3.34 -11.46 -2.92
CA LEU A 162 -2.87 -11.21 -1.56
C LEU A 162 -1.61 -12.02 -1.20
N SER A 163 -1.15 -12.93 -2.05
CA SER A 163 0.10 -13.68 -1.83
C SER A 163 1.29 -12.77 -1.54
N PRO A 164 1.53 -11.65 -2.27
CA PRO A 164 2.63 -10.74 -2.00
C PRO A 164 2.63 -10.14 -0.59
N LEU A 165 1.46 -9.96 0.01
CA LEU A 165 1.35 -9.49 1.39
C LEU A 165 1.87 -10.52 2.40
N ASN A 166 1.72 -11.81 2.11
CA ASN A 166 2.28 -12.86 2.95
C ASN A 166 3.81 -12.86 2.89
N ASP A 167 4.40 -12.64 1.71
CA ASP A 167 5.85 -12.56 1.54
C ASP A 167 6.44 -11.36 2.31
N ILE A 168 5.76 -10.22 2.29
CA ILE A 168 6.12 -9.05 3.12
C ILE A 168 5.99 -9.39 4.61
N HIS A 169 4.89 -10.04 5.01
CA HIS A 169 4.65 -10.43 6.41
C HIS A 169 5.71 -11.41 6.91
N ASP A 170 6.06 -12.41 6.12
CA ASP A 170 7.08 -13.41 6.47
C ASP A 170 8.45 -12.75 6.59
N THR A 171 8.81 -11.87 5.66
CA THR A 171 10.05 -11.07 5.75
C THR A 171 10.07 -10.21 7.00
N LEU A 172 8.98 -9.52 7.32
CA LEU A 172 8.82 -8.74 8.56
C LEU A 172 9.02 -9.59 9.82
N THR A 173 8.49 -10.81 9.81
CA THR A 173 8.60 -11.72 10.96
C THR A 173 10.05 -12.16 11.17
N VAL A 174 10.76 -12.50 10.09
CA VAL A 174 12.18 -12.85 10.14
C VAL A 174 13.02 -11.69 10.67
N VAL A 175 12.83 -10.48 10.12
CA VAL A 175 13.58 -9.28 10.53
C VAL A 175 13.24 -8.86 11.97
N ARG A 176 11.98 -9.04 12.42
CA ARG A 176 11.61 -8.78 13.81
C ARG A 176 12.34 -9.69 14.78
N ASP A 177 12.46 -10.98 14.44
CA ASP A 177 13.10 -11.98 15.31
C ASP A 177 14.63 -11.90 15.25
N ASP A 178 15.18 -11.51 14.10
CA ASP A 178 16.60 -11.20 13.91
C ASP A 178 16.78 -9.92 13.05
N PRO A 179 16.94 -8.75 13.68
CA PRO A 179 17.17 -7.48 12.99
C PRO A 179 18.46 -7.42 12.15
N THR A 180 19.37 -8.37 12.33
CA THR A 180 20.64 -8.46 11.56
C THR A 180 20.51 -9.36 10.34
N SER A 181 19.33 -9.94 10.11
CA SER A 181 19.05 -10.82 8.98
C SER A 181 19.10 -10.08 7.64
N ASP A 182 19.71 -10.74 6.63
CA ASP A 182 19.69 -10.28 5.24
C ASP A 182 18.37 -10.55 4.50
N ALA A 183 17.31 -10.94 5.23
CA ALA A 183 16.02 -11.23 4.65
C ALA A 183 15.44 -10.01 3.91
N ARG A 184 14.96 -10.24 2.70
CA ARG A 184 14.33 -9.23 1.85
C ARG A 184 13.08 -9.80 1.20
N VAL A 185 12.14 -8.91 0.89
CA VAL A 185 10.97 -9.27 0.09
C VAL A 185 11.47 -9.76 -1.28
N PRO A 186 10.97 -10.92 -1.76
CA PRO A 186 11.43 -11.55 -2.99
C PRO A 186 11.32 -10.63 -4.23
N LYS A 187 12.15 -10.89 -5.25
CA LYS A 187 12.21 -10.07 -6.47
C LYS A 187 10.94 -10.12 -7.29
N ASP A 188 10.27 -11.25 -7.34
CA ASP A 188 8.99 -11.44 -8.03
C ASP A 188 7.91 -10.50 -7.50
N VAL A 189 7.91 -10.20 -6.20
CA VAL A 189 7.01 -9.22 -5.58
C VAL A 189 7.47 -7.78 -5.84
N THR A 190 8.79 -7.51 -5.74
CA THR A 190 9.32 -6.15 -5.94
C THR A 190 9.29 -5.70 -7.41
N GLU A 191 9.23 -6.62 -8.36
CA GLU A 191 9.12 -6.35 -9.81
C GLU A 191 7.69 -6.12 -10.28
N LEU A 192 6.68 -6.28 -9.41
CA LEU A 192 5.30 -5.91 -9.73
C LEU A 192 5.19 -4.41 -10.04
N ASN A 193 4.45 -4.09 -11.10
CA ASN A 193 4.19 -2.71 -11.52
C ASN A 193 2.87 -2.18 -10.93
N ASP A 194 2.66 -2.41 -9.65
CA ASP A 194 1.51 -1.98 -8.86
C ASP A 194 1.94 -1.39 -7.51
N GLU A 195 0.99 -1.00 -6.69
CA GLU A 195 1.20 -0.41 -5.37
C GLU A 195 1.91 -1.38 -4.41
N LEU A 196 1.70 -2.68 -4.57
CA LEU A 196 2.37 -3.70 -3.74
C LEU A 196 3.85 -3.82 -4.10
N GLY A 197 4.18 -3.78 -5.40
CA GLY A 197 5.57 -3.74 -5.86
C GLY A 197 6.30 -2.48 -5.40
N GLU A 198 5.64 -1.30 -5.44
CA GLU A 198 6.20 -0.05 -4.93
C GLU A 198 6.45 -0.12 -3.42
N LEU A 199 5.46 -0.59 -2.65
CA LEU A 199 5.59 -0.80 -1.21
C LEU A 199 6.74 -1.74 -0.87
N SER A 200 6.86 -2.86 -1.59
CA SER A 200 7.92 -3.85 -1.39
C SER A 200 9.31 -3.28 -1.66
N ARG A 201 9.46 -2.45 -2.69
CA ARG A 201 10.71 -1.73 -2.98
C ARG A 201 11.08 -0.74 -1.88
N MET A 202 10.11 0.09 -1.44
CA MET A 202 10.33 1.03 -0.33
C MET A 202 10.69 0.29 0.96
N PHE A 203 10.03 -0.84 1.22
CA PHE A 203 10.32 -1.67 2.38
C PHE A 203 11.73 -2.24 2.34
N ASN A 204 12.17 -2.82 1.22
CA ASN A 204 13.54 -3.29 1.05
C ASN A 204 14.57 -2.16 1.18
N GLN A 205 14.29 -0.97 0.65
CA GLN A 205 15.16 0.20 0.84
C GLN A 205 15.29 0.59 2.31
N MET A 206 14.19 0.55 3.08
CA MET A 206 14.21 0.79 4.52
C MET A 206 15.04 -0.27 5.26
N LEU A 207 14.88 -1.55 4.90
CA LEU A 207 15.69 -2.63 5.47
C LEU A 207 17.18 -2.45 5.16
N ASP A 208 17.53 -2.09 3.93
CA ASP A 208 18.91 -1.82 3.54
C ASP A 208 19.52 -0.63 4.29
N GLN A 209 18.73 0.40 4.54
CA GLN A 209 19.16 1.54 5.35
C GLN A 209 19.33 1.15 6.82
N THR A 210 18.42 0.36 7.37
CA THR A 210 18.50 -0.15 8.74
C THR A 210 19.72 -1.04 8.93
N GLN A 211 19.96 -1.97 7.99
CA GLN A 211 21.13 -2.86 8.03
C GLN A 211 22.44 -2.06 8.00
N ARG A 212 22.57 -1.11 7.08
CA ARG A 212 23.74 -0.22 7.03
C ARG A 212 23.95 0.53 8.35
N TYR A 213 22.88 0.98 8.99
CA TYR A 213 22.97 1.63 10.29
C TYR A 213 23.48 0.67 11.39
N ILE A 214 22.95 -0.56 11.45
CA ILE A 214 23.39 -1.60 12.40
C ILE A 214 24.87 -1.94 12.17
N ASP A 215 25.29 -2.14 10.92
CA ASP A 215 26.67 -2.46 10.58
C ASP A 215 27.62 -1.34 10.99
N GLN A 216 27.25 -0.07 10.70
CA GLN A 216 28.03 1.10 11.14
C GLN A 216 28.12 1.20 12.66
N GLN A 217 27.04 0.90 13.38
CA GLN A 217 27.03 0.93 14.83
C GLN A 217 27.88 -0.19 15.42
N THR A 218 27.83 -1.39 14.85
CA THR A 218 28.64 -2.54 15.28
C THR A 218 30.11 -2.27 15.03
N GLN A 219 30.46 -1.73 13.86
CA GLN A 219 31.83 -1.33 13.55
C GLN A 219 32.34 -0.25 14.51
N PHE A 220 31.49 0.76 14.81
CA PHE A 220 31.84 1.80 15.77
C PHE A 220 32.17 1.24 17.16
N VAL A 221 31.35 0.34 17.70
CA VAL A 221 31.61 -0.31 19.01
C VAL A 221 32.91 -1.11 18.98
N SER A 222 33.17 -1.81 17.88
CA SER A 222 34.42 -2.56 17.69
C SER A 222 35.63 -1.62 17.68
N ASP A 223 35.58 -0.54 16.90
CA ASP A 223 36.67 0.43 16.76
C ASP A 223 36.97 1.14 18.09
N VAL A 224 35.92 1.55 18.81
CA VAL A 224 36.02 2.13 20.17
C VAL A 224 36.73 1.15 21.10
N SER A 225 36.32 -0.11 21.08
CA SER A 225 36.91 -1.15 21.95
C SER A 225 38.40 -1.35 21.66
N HIS A 226 38.79 -1.29 20.40
CA HIS A 226 40.17 -1.39 19.98
C HIS A 226 41.02 -0.17 20.39
N GLU A 227 40.48 1.05 20.18
CA GLU A 227 41.20 2.29 20.52
C GLU A 227 41.30 2.56 22.02
N LEU A 228 40.38 2.01 22.83
CA LEU A 228 40.46 2.06 24.30
C LEU A 228 41.37 0.99 24.89
N ARG A 229 41.46 -0.20 24.28
CA ARG A 229 42.30 -1.30 24.79
C ARG A 229 43.79 -0.93 24.80
N THR A 230 44.25 -0.24 23.78
CA THR A 230 45.69 0.13 23.63
C THR A 230 46.18 1.03 24.80
N PRO A 231 45.55 2.21 25.09
CA PRO A 231 45.99 3.05 26.19
C PRO A 231 45.83 2.38 27.56
N VAL A 232 44.80 1.56 27.76
CA VAL A 232 44.64 0.79 29.01
C VAL A 232 45.78 -0.18 29.23
N ALA A 233 46.22 -0.91 28.17
CA ALA A 233 47.35 -1.82 28.26
C ALA A 233 48.67 -1.07 28.52
N ILE A 234 48.88 0.12 27.96
CA ILE A 234 50.05 0.95 28.22
C ILE A 234 50.05 1.41 29.68
N ILE A 235 48.92 1.94 30.17
CA ILE A 235 48.81 2.35 31.58
C ILE A 235 49.06 1.15 32.52
N GLN A 236 48.49 0.00 32.23
CA GLN A 236 48.68 -1.22 33.02
C GLN A 236 50.18 -1.60 33.02
N GLY A 237 50.85 -1.62 31.90
CA GLY A 237 52.25 -1.94 31.80
C GLY A 237 53.14 -0.99 32.66
N HIS A 238 52.87 0.32 32.58
CA HIS A 238 53.59 1.31 33.40
C HIS A 238 53.26 1.18 34.88
N MET A 239 52.05 0.83 35.25
CA MET A 239 51.68 0.54 36.66
C MET A 239 52.42 -0.74 37.19
N GLU A 240 52.52 -1.77 36.38
CA GLU A 240 53.30 -2.98 36.71
C GLU A 240 54.82 -2.67 36.87
N MET A 241 55.36 -1.80 36.00
CA MET A 241 56.75 -1.32 36.13
C MET A 241 56.93 -0.54 37.44
N LEU A 242 56.03 0.36 37.77
CA LEU A 242 56.04 1.10 39.02
C LEU A 242 55.94 0.17 40.24
N GLN A 243 55.14 -0.86 40.19
CA GLN A 243 54.98 -1.83 41.26
C GLN A 243 56.27 -2.59 41.50
N ARG A 244 57.05 -2.92 40.43
CA ARG A 244 58.28 -3.73 40.55
C ARG A 244 59.52 -2.90 40.89
N TRP A 245 59.68 -1.74 40.27
CA TRP A 245 60.92 -0.97 40.33
C TRP A 245 60.76 0.50 40.73
N GLY A 246 59.54 1.02 40.80
CA GLY A 246 59.30 2.44 41.05
C GLY A 246 59.77 2.97 42.40
N LYS A 247 60.08 2.10 43.41
CA LYS A 247 60.65 2.50 44.70
C LYS A 247 62.14 2.66 44.63
N ASP A 248 62.81 1.94 43.74
CA ASP A 248 64.24 1.81 43.72
C ASP A 248 64.88 2.62 42.56
N ASP A 249 64.07 3.04 41.57
CA ASP A 249 64.52 3.77 40.40
C ASP A 249 63.64 5.01 40.14
N PRO A 250 64.13 6.22 40.50
CA PRO A 250 63.41 7.46 40.29
C PRO A 250 63.09 7.77 38.81
N GLN A 251 63.91 7.31 37.87
CA GLN A 251 63.69 7.52 36.44
C GLN A 251 62.48 6.69 35.95
N VAL A 252 62.40 5.41 36.39
CA VAL A 252 61.25 4.55 36.08
C VAL A 252 59.96 5.12 36.70
N LEU A 253 60.06 5.71 37.92
CA LEU A 253 58.94 6.37 38.56
C LEU A 253 58.42 7.54 37.70
N ASP A 254 59.29 8.49 37.34
CA ASP A 254 58.89 9.69 36.61
C ASP A 254 58.39 9.35 35.21
N GLU A 255 59.10 8.47 34.47
CA GLU A 255 58.71 8.06 33.12
C GLU A 255 57.32 7.35 33.13
N SER A 256 57.07 6.46 34.07
CA SER A 256 55.83 5.70 34.16
C SER A 256 54.66 6.58 34.54
N ILE A 257 54.82 7.50 35.49
CA ILE A 257 53.79 8.48 35.84
C ILE A 257 53.47 9.37 34.64
N ALA A 258 54.51 9.91 33.97
CA ALA A 258 54.29 10.77 32.82
C ALA A 258 53.59 10.05 31.67
N ALA A 259 53.98 8.79 31.42
CA ALA A 259 53.33 7.96 30.39
C ALA A 259 51.85 7.66 30.72
N ALA A 260 51.56 7.26 31.96
CA ALA A 260 50.20 7.00 32.40
C ALA A 260 49.29 8.25 32.36
N LEU A 261 49.84 9.41 32.76
CA LEU A 261 49.09 10.66 32.72
C LEU A 261 48.81 11.08 31.24
N LYS A 262 49.80 10.89 30.37
CA LYS A 262 49.63 11.17 28.90
C LYS A 262 48.55 10.30 28.30
N GLU A 263 48.53 8.99 28.60
CA GLU A 263 47.49 8.08 28.05
C GLU A 263 46.12 8.37 28.65
N THR A 264 46.03 8.75 29.92
CA THR A 264 44.76 9.16 30.56
C THR A 264 44.21 10.43 29.90
N THR A 265 45.04 11.43 29.60
CA THR A 265 44.65 12.63 28.90
C THR A 265 44.17 12.30 27.46
N ARG A 266 44.87 11.40 26.78
CA ARG A 266 44.47 10.91 25.48
C ARG A 266 43.11 10.18 25.51
N MET A 267 42.83 9.34 26.52
CA MET A 267 41.54 8.69 26.70
C MET A 267 40.40 9.70 26.91
N ASN A 268 40.65 10.73 27.74
CA ASN A 268 39.66 11.80 27.95
C ASN A 268 39.33 12.54 26.65
N SER A 269 40.35 12.88 25.80
CA SER A 269 40.10 13.45 24.48
C SER A 269 39.30 12.52 23.58
N LEU A 270 39.59 11.23 23.54
CA LEU A 270 38.89 10.23 22.76
C LEU A 270 37.42 10.15 23.17
N ILE A 271 37.14 10.08 24.48
CA ILE A 271 35.76 10.04 24.99
C ILE A 271 35.00 11.32 24.60
N LYS A 272 35.63 12.49 24.71
CA LYS A 272 35.02 13.76 24.31
C LYS A 272 34.69 13.76 22.80
N GLU A 273 35.64 13.37 21.96
CA GLU A 273 35.42 13.29 20.49
C GLU A 273 34.30 12.27 20.14
N MET A 274 34.17 11.15 20.88
CA MET A 274 33.06 10.20 20.71
C MET A 274 31.70 10.81 21.07
N LEU A 275 31.64 11.56 22.18
CA LEU A 275 30.41 12.27 22.57
C LEU A 275 30.05 13.33 21.53
N ASP A 276 31.03 14.06 21.00
CA ASP A 276 30.83 15.06 19.95
C ASP A 276 30.32 14.40 18.65
N LEU A 277 30.87 13.25 18.28
CA LEU A 277 30.39 12.47 17.12
C LEU A 277 28.94 12.02 17.30
N THR A 278 28.59 11.49 18.48
CA THR A 278 27.20 11.07 18.77
C THR A 278 26.22 12.25 18.73
N ARG A 279 26.66 13.43 19.18
CA ARG A 279 25.85 14.67 19.12
C ARG A 279 25.70 15.15 17.67
N ALA A 280 26.75 15.07 16.87
CA ALA A 280 26.73 15.43 15.47
C ALA A 280 25.74 14.56 14.63
N GLU A 281 25.50 13.32 15.04
CA GLU A 281 24.48 12.44 14.43
C GLU A 281 23.04 12.88 14.70
N GLN A 282 22.79 13.75 15.68
CA GLN A 282 21.46 14.25 16.07
C GLN A 282 21.18 15.68 15.64
N VAL A 283 22.05 16.28 14.84
CA VAL A 283 22.00 17.71 14.45
C VAL A 283 20.72 18.05 13.70
N ASP A 284 20.34 17.25 12.73
CA ASP A 284 19.16 17.46 11.89
C ASP A 284 17.86 17.57 12.70
N VAL A 285 17.77 16.87 13.83
CA VAL A 285 16.58 16.86 14.70
C VAL A 285 16.55 18.06 15.65
N LYS A 286 17.71 18.49 16.16
CA LYS A 286 17.78 19.46 17.28
C LYS A 286 18.01 20.91 16.83
N PHE A 287 18.68 21.12 15.70
CA PHE A 287 19.18 22.43 15.26
C PHE A 287 18.73 22.79 13.84
N HIS A 288 17.65 22.20 13.40
CA HIS A 288 17.09 22.38 12.04
C HIS A 288 16.92 23.85 11.62
N ASP A 289 16.52 24.74 12.55
CA ASP A 289 16.23 26.14 12.27
C ASP A 289 17.37 27.10 12.64
N ALA A 290 18.56 26.55 13.02
CA ALA A 290 19.68 27.39 13.43
C ALA A 290 20.28 28.12 12.22
N VAL A 291 20.47 29.41 12.36
CA VAL A 291 21.05 30.32 11.36
C VAL A 291 22.24 31.03 11.96
N THR A 292 23.33 31.13 11.20
CA THR A 292 24.55 31.79 11.65
C THR A 292 25.10 32.65 10.52
N GLU A 293 25.57 33.85 10.87
CA GLU A 293 26.36 34.72 10.01
C GLU A 293 27.77 34.13 9.90
N VAL A 294 28.16 33.73 8.69
CA VAL A 294 29.37 32.91 8.46
C VAL A 294 30.63 33.69 8.74
N LYS A 295 30.69 34.93 8.26
CA LYS A 295 31.91 35.75 8.29
C LYS A 295 32.41 35.96 9.70
N ASP A 296 31.54 36.33 10.63
CA ASP A 296 31.88 36.54 12.04
C ASP A 296 32.59 35.32 12.67
N VAL A 297 32.07 34.13 12.45
CA VAL A 297 32.62 32.90 13.03
C VAL A 297 33.94 32.52 12.38
N VAL A 298 34.02 32.64 11.05
CA VAL A 298 35.26 32.39 10.27
C VAL A 298 36.35 33.30 10.71
N GLU A 299 36.10 34.63 10.82
CA GLU A 299 37.10 35.61 11.27
C GLU A 299 37.53 35.36 12.72
N GLN A 300 36.60 35.04 13.59
CA GLN A 300 36.89 34.71 14.99
C GLN A 300 37.85 33.51 15.09
N VAL A 301 37.55 32.41 14.44
CA VAL A 301 38.40 31.21 14.49
C VAL A 301 39.75 31.48 13.84
N PHE A 302 39.79 32.14 12.68
CA PHE A 302 41.02 32.54 12.01
C PHE A 302 41.94 33.34 12.92
N ASN A 303 41.42 34.42 13.58
CA ASN A 303 42.17 35.25 14.50
C ASN A 303 42.67 34.47 15.73
N ASN A 304 41.87 33.59 16.26
CA ASN A 304 42.27 32.71 17.37
C ASN A 304 43.48 31.85 17.02
N PHE A 305 43.44 31.19 15.85
CA PHE A 305 44.59 30.36 15.40
C PHE A 305 45.82 31.16 15.08
N LYS A 306 45.68 32.33 14.45
CA LYS A 306 46.76 33.25 14.20
C LYS A 306 47.49 33.71 15.50
N MET A 307 46.73 33.92 16.57
CA MET A 307 47.27 34.27 17.89
C MET A 307 47.89 33.07 18.60
N LEU A 308 47.30 31.89 18.48
CA LEU A 308 47.77 30.67 19.12
C LEU A 308 49.06 30.11 18.49
N TYR A 309 49.23 30.31 17.17
CA TYR A 309 50.37 29.81 16.41
C TYR A 309 51.13 30.96 15.71
N PRO A 310 51.86 31.80 16.45
CA PRO A 310 52.54 32.99 15.90
C PRO A 310 53.66 32.63 14.89
N ASP A 311 54.14 31.41 14.92
CA ASP A 311 55.15 30.89 13.96
C ASP A 311 54.60 30.50 12.61
N TYR A 312 53.23 30.52 12.43
CA TYR A 312 52.58 30.18 11.18
C TYR A 312 52.13 31.46 10.44
N VAL A 313 52.23 31.37 9.12
CA VAL A 313 51.66 32.39 8.22
C VAL A 313 50.21 32.04 7.91
N PHE A 314 49.30 32.82 8.40
CA PHE A 314 47.87 32.68 8.09
C PHE A 314 47.46 33.73 7.06
N ARG A 315 46.88 33.26 5.93
CA ARG A 315 46.28 34.12 4.91
C ARG A 315 44.77 33.93 4.85
N PHE A 316 44.05 35.01 4.65
CA PHE A 316 42.60 34.99 4.52
C PHE A 316 42.20 35.71 3.23
N ASP A 317 41.60 34.97 2.33
CA ASP A 317 41.03 35.46 1.07
C ASP A 317 39.51 35.53 1.27
N ASP A 318 38.98 36.74 1.48
CA ASP A 318 37.56 36.98 1.72
C ASP A 318 36.94 37.60 0.47
N ASP A 319 36.15 36.81 -0.25
CA ASP A 319 35.34 37.25 -1.40
C ASP A 319 33.89 37.56 -1.03
N LEU A 320 33.55 37.52 0.25
CA LEU A 320 32.22 37.94 0.72
C LEU A 320 32.15 39.46 0.91
N HIS A 321 31.39 40.15 0.07
CA HIS A 321 31.18 41.57 0.19
C HIS A 321 30.26 41.95 1.35
N GLU A 322 29.38 41.03 1.75
CA GLU A 322 28.41 41.17 2.84
C GLU A 322 28.37 39.88 3.66
N ASP A 323 27.93 39.98 4.91
CA ASP A 323 27.70 38.80 5.73
C ASP A 323 26.54 37.97 5.18
N VAL A 324 26.68 36.65 5.19
CA VAL A 324 25.74 35.72 4.56
C VAL A 324 25.24 34.71 5.60
N PRO A 325 23.91 34.72 5.86
CA PRO A 325 23.31 33.74 6.78
C PRO A 325 23.28 32.35 6.14
N VAL A 326 23.74 31.37 6.89
CA VAL A 326 23.66 29.94 6.51
C VAL A 326 22.93 29.12 7.54
N HIS A 327 22.34 28.03 7.11
CA HIS A 327 21.71 27.07 8.01
C HIS A 327 22.77 26.26 8.75
N ILE A 328 23.22 26.74 9.90
CA ILE A 328 24.10 26.00 10.81
C ILE A 328 24.04 26.66 12.21
N TYR A 329 24.21 25.85 13.25
CA TYR A 329 24.39 26.36 14.60
C TYR A 329 25.80 26.88 14.77
N ARG A 330 25.97 28.07 15.39
CA ARG A 330 27.25 28.80 15.53
C ARG A 330 28.36 27.92 16.08
N ASP A 331 28.10 27.21 17.17
CA ASP A 331 29.15 26.41 17.84
C ASP A 331 29.56 25.19 16.97
N HIS A 332 28.66 24.70 16.13
CA HIS A 332 28.99 23.61 15.19
C HIS A 332 29.88 24.12 14.03
N LEU A 333 29.61 25.31 13.52
CA LEU A 333 30.49 25.93 12.50
C LEU A 333 31.88 26.19 13.10
N GLU A 334 31.95 26.76 14.31
CA GLU A 334 33.21 26.97 15.02
C GLU A 334 33.96 25.64 15.22
N GLN A 335 33.27 24.57 15.66
CA GLN A 335 33.87 23.24 15.84
C GLN A 335 34.43 22.65 14.54
N ILE A 336 33.70 22.78 13.42
CA ILE A 336 34.15 22.32 12.10
C ILE A 336 35.47 23.05 11.71
N LEU A 337 35.46 24.36 11.85
CA LEU A 337 36.61 25.19 11.51
C LEU A 337 37.83 24.86 12.40
N ILE A 338 37.61 24.69 13.72
CA ILE A 338 38.71 24.29 14.65
C ILE A 338 39.32 22.96 14.22
N ILE A 339 38.48 21.95 13.85
CA ILE A 339 38.97 20.66 13.37
C ILE A 339 39.83 20.83 12.12
N LEU A 340 39.41 21.62 11.15
CA LEU A 340 40.16 21.81 9.90
C LEU A 340 41.46 22.60 10.11
N PHE A 341 41.41 23.66 10.92
CA PHE A 341 42.60 24.43 11.25
C PHE A 341 43.63 23.63 12.07
N ASP A 342 43.16 22.85 13.06
CA ASP A 342 44.02 21.98 13.87
C ASP A 342 44.72 20.95 12.98
N ASN A 343 44.02 20.36 12.02
CA ASN A 343 44.59 19.44 11.04
C ASN A 343 45.61 20.17 10.15
N ALA A 344 45.28 21.37 9.63
CA ALA A 344 46.22 22.15 8.80
C ALA A 344 47.50 22.47 9.54
N VAL A 345 47.46 22.93 10.75
CA VAL A 345 48.61 23.20 11.61
C VAL A 345 49.42 21.92 11.91
N LYS A 346 48.74 20.85 12.26
CA LYS A 346 49.35 19.57 12.63
C LYS A 346 50.13 18.90 11.52
N TYR A 347 49.71 19.08 10.26
CA TYR A 347 50.31 18.43 9.11
C TYR A 347 51.20 19.35 8.26
N SER A 348 51.23 20.68 8.51
CA SER A 348 52.08 21.68 7.83
C SER A 348 53.40 21.91 8.56
N LYS A 349 54.29 20.93 8.61
CA LYS A 349 55.54 21.06 9.40
C LYS A 349 56.65 21.84 8.70
N ASP A 350 56.86 21.60 7.41
CA ASP A 350 57.98 22.16 6.67
C ASP A 350 57.66 23.57 6.17
N ARG A 351 56.43 23.76 5.71
CA ARG A 351 55.91 25.07 5.31
C ARG A 351 54.77 25.43 6.27
N LYS A 352 55.10 26.26 7.29
CA LYS A 352 54.14 26.71 8.33
C LYS A 352 53.22 27.78 7.76
N GLU A 353 52.33 27.39 6.85
CA GLU A 353 51.42 28.30 6.17
C GLU A 353 50.04 27.64 6.05
N VAL A 354 48.97 28.40 6.34
CA VAL A 354 47.59 27.99 6.23
C VAL A 354 46.79 29.09 5.55
N HIS A 355 46.08 28.73 4.47
CA HIS A 355 45.22 29.67 3.77
C HIS A 355 43.76 29.34 4.05
N LEU A 356 43.00 30.37 4.35
CA LEU A 356 41.57 30.32 4.46
C LEU A 356 40.96 31.08 3.28
N SER A 357 40.00 30.48 2.60
CA SER A 357 39.21 31.14 1.56
C SER A 357 37.73 31.11 1.94
N LEU A 358 37.03 32.21 1.67
CA LEU A 358 35.58 32.36 1.93
C LEU A 358 34.97 32.98 0.69
N SER A 359 34.06 32.24 0.03
CA SER A 359 33.40 32.69 -1.19
C SER A 359 31.91 32.33 -1.22
N ARG A 360 31.15 33.05 -2.04
CA ARG A 360 29.74 32.85 -2.22
C ARG A 360 29.43 32.33 -3.62
N ASN A 361 28.66 31.26 -3.68
CA ASN A 361 28.00 30.78 -4.90
C ASN A 361 26.52 31.20 -4.87
N LEU A 362 25.75 30.91 -5.94
CA LEU A 362 24.35 31.30 -6.06
C LEU A 362 23.46 30.89 -4.87
N ASN A 363 23.68 29.69 -4.34
CA ASN A 363 22.83 29.12 -3.29
C ASN A 363 23.62 28.60 -2.07
N SER A 364 24.93 28.85 -2.01
CA SER A 364 25.80 28.30 -0.97
C SER A 364 26.96 29.21 -0.69
N VAL A 365 27.50 29.10 0.53
CA VAL A 365 28.80 29.65 0.91
C VAL A 365 29.80 28.50 0.88
N GLU A 366 30.98 28.79 0.36
CA GLU A 366 32.11 27.87 0.34
C GLU A 366 33.23 28.40 1.25
N ILE A 367 33.73 27.53 2.13
CA ILE A 367 34.83 27.80 3.03
C ILE A 367 35.94 26.79 2.71
N GLY A 368 37.11 27.27 2.34
CA GLY A 368 38.28 26.44 2.04
C GLY A 368 39.40 26.66 3.06
N VAL A 369 39.91 25.56 3.65
CA VAL A 369 41.08 25.57 4.51
C VAL A 369 42.17 24.77 3.82
N GLN A 370 43.25 25.46 3.41
CA GLN A 370 44.38 24.87 2.70
C GLN A 370 45.61 24.84 3.59
N ASP A 371 46.19 23.66 3.70
CA ASP A 371 47.56 23.45 4.24
C ASP A 371 48.57 23.22 3.14
N PHE A 372 49.85 23.39 3.48
CA PHE A 372 51.00 23.15 2.59
C PHE A 372 51.90 22.04 3.19
N GLY A 373 51.26 21.02 3.77
CA GLY A 373 51.94 19.94 4.47
C GLY A 373 52.29 18.73 3.63
N GLU A 374 52.33 17.58 4.29
CA GLU A 374 52.71 16.30 3.68
C GLU A 374 51.77 15.85 2.56
N GLY A 375 50.52 16.36 2.52
CA GLY A 375 49.48 15.91 1.59
C GLY A 375 48.97 14.51 1.92
N ILE A 376 47.99 14.06 1.17
CA ILE A 376 47.30 12.79 1.36
C ILE A 376 47.42 11.97 0.08
N PRO A 377 47.85 10.69 0.14
CA PRO A 377 47.85 9.78 -1.00
C PRO A 377 46.46 9.63 -1.60
N GLN A 378 46.37 9.48 -2.92
CA GLN A 378 45.06 9.43 -3.62
C GLN A 378 44.20 8.26 -3.17
N GLU A 379 44.79 7.14 -2.75
CA GLU A 379 44.08 5.98 -2.20
C GLU A 379 43.43 6.28 -0.83
N ASP A 380 44.01 7.20 -0.07
CA ASP A 380 43.54 7.57 1.28
C ASP A 380 42.49 8.69 1.26
N VAL A 381 42.43 9.49 0.18
CA VAL A 381 41.51 10.66 0.06
C VAL A 381 40.06 10.25 0.28
N LEU A 382 39.67 9.08 -0.18
CA LEU A 382 38.30 8.57 -0.02
C LEU A 382 37.99 8.18 1.44
N HIS A 383 39.01 7.90 2.25
CA HIS A 383 38.90 7.34 3.59
C HIS A 383 39.18 8.34 4.72
N VAL A 384 39.71 9.53 4.42
CA VAL A 384 40.10 10.50 5.48
C VAL A 384 38.93 10.97 6.34
N PHE A 385 37.67 10.82 5.88
CA PHE A 385 36.48 11.12 6.61
C PHE A 385 35.90 9.91 7.35
N ASP A 386 36.48 8.71 7.19
CA ASP A 386 36.05 7.53 7.91
C ASP A 386 36.47 7.62 9.38
N ARG A 387 35.66 7.04 10.28
CA ARG A 387 35.94 7.06 11.71
C ARG A 387 37.19 6.31 12.03
N PHE A 388 38.08 6.87 12.88
CA PHE A 388 39.35 6.30 13.29
C PHE A 388 40.36 6.09 12.16
N TYR A 389 40.05 6.60 10.95
CA TYR A 389 40.96 6.49 9.82
C TYR A 389 42.20 7.40 9.99
N ARG A 390 43.35 6.90 9.59
CA ARG A 390 44.65 7.59 9.70
C ARG A 390 45.56 7.05 8.62
N VAL A 391 46.11 7.93 7.78
CA VAL A 391 47.03 7.60 6.67
C VAL A 391 48.27 6.84 7.17
N ASP A 392 48.83 7.20 8.32
CA ASP A 392 49.96 6.52 8.94
C ASP A 392 49.71 6.30 10.45
N LYS A 393 49.35 5.07 10.85
CA LYS A 393 49.05 4.70 12.24
C LYS A 393 50.24 4.86 13.18
N ALA A 394 51.49 4.69 12.71
CA ALA A 394 52.69 4.73 13.55
C ALA A 394 53.14 6.17 13.81
N ARG A 395 53.20 7.00 12.78
CA ARG A 395 53.65 8.40 12.81
C ARG A 395 52.62 9.32 13.51
N SER A 396 51.37 9.04 13.30
CA SER A 396 50.26 9.88 13.83
C SER A 396 50.01 9.65 15.32
N ARG A 397 50.44 8.51 15.95
CA ARG A 397 50.44 8.35 17.42
C ARG A 397 51.32 9.38 18.13
N LYS A 398 52.45 9.77 17.52
CA LYS A 398 53.36 10.81 18.05
C LYS A 398 52.79 12.24 17.88
N LYS A 399 51.96 12.47 16.83
CA LYS A 399 51.37 13.77 16.52
C LYS A 399 50.07 14.06 17.28
N GLY A 400 49.51 13.07 18.02
CA GLY A 400 48.25 13.18 18.75
C GLY A 400 47.04 13.31 17.80
N GLY A 401 45.96 12.65 18.11
CA GLY A 401 44.69 12.67 17.38
C GLY A 401 44.13 11.27 17.20
N ASN A 402 42.86 11.13 17.37
CA ASN A 402 42.17 9.84 17.44
C ASN A 402 41.56 9.43 16.10
N GLY A 403 41.60 10.28 15.06
CA GLY A 403 41.00 10.01 13.75
C GLY A 403 39.50 10.19 13.71
N LEU A 404 38.93 10.94 14.67
CA LEU A 404 37.52 11.25 14.72
C LEU A 404 37.15 12.65 14.24
N GLY A 405 38.11 13.60 14.25
CA GLY A 405 37.86 15.00 13.94
C GLY A 405 37.20 15.21 12.57
N LEU A 406 37.81 14.69 11.49
CA LEU A 406 37.23 14.84 10.14
C LEU A 406 35.89 14.12 9.98
N ALA A 407 35.70 13.00 10.66
CA ALA A 407 34.41 12.32 10.68
C ALA A 407 33.31 13.16 11.40
N ILE A 408 33.68 13.87 12.49
CA ILE A 408 32.79 14.82 13.17
C ILE A 408 32.48 16.00 12.24
N ALA A 409 33.50 16.61 11.60
CA ALA A 409 33.29 17.72 10.66
C ALA A 409 32.35 17.32 9.51
N LYS A 410 32.54 16.14 8.93
CA LYS A 410 31.67 15.61 7.87
C LYS A 410 30.23 15.42 8.35
N ARG A 411 30.01 14.83 9.51
CA ARG A 411 28.68 14.60 10.08
C ARG A 411 27.96 15.92 10.39
N LEU A 412 28.67 16.91 10.94
CA LEU A 412 28.12 18.24 11.17
C LEU A 412 27.70 18.91 9.85
N VAL A 413 28.58 18.92 8.86
CA VAL A 413 28.30 19.55 7.55
C VAL A 413 27.11 18.87 6.87
N GLU A 414 27.09 17.55 6.80
CA GLU A 414 26.02 16.76 6.18
C GLU A 414 24.71 16.91 6.92
N GLY A 415 24.71 17.03 8.27
CA GLY A 415 23.52 17.28 9.08
C GLY A 415 22.86 18.64 8.80
N TYR A 416 23.57 19.59 8.21
CA TYR A 416 23.03 20.85 7.71
C TYR A 416 22.87 20.90 6.18
N HIS A 417 22.76 19.72 5.55
CA HIS A 417 22.63 19.57 4.09
C HIS A 417 23.75 20.21 3.28
N GLY A 418 24.91 20.41 3.92
CA GLY A 418 26.12 20.86 3.29
C GLY A 418 26.94 19.72 2.68
N HIS A 419 28.09 20.06 2.11
CA HIS A 419 29.04 19.11 1.54
C HIS A 419 30.45 19.42 2.00
N ILE A 420 31.25 18.39 2.31
CA ILE A 420 32.66 18.53 2.61
C ILE A 420 33.46 17.68 1.64
N ALA A 421 34.54 18.24 1.10
CA ALA A 421 35.44 17.57 0.17
C ALA A 421 36.90 17.87 0.52
N VAL A 422 37.81 17.06 0.01
CA VAL A 422 39.25 17.27 0.13
C VAL A 422 39.93 17.06 -1.22
N GLU A 423 40.79 17.99 -1.56
CA GLU A 423 41.72 17.90 -2.70
C GLU A 423 43.13 17.89 -2.13
N SER A 424 43.91 16.88 -2.45
CA SER A 424 45.27 16.76 -1.89
C SER A 424 46.26 16.13 -2.88
N THR A 425 47.51 16.54 -2.76
CA THR A 425 48.63 15.96 -3.49
C THR A 425 49.79 15.78 -2.53
N VAL A 426 50.36 14.58 -2.52
CA VAL A 426 51.53 14.26 -1.66
C VAL A 426 52.67 15.25 -1.90
N GLY A 427 53.15 15.86 -0.83
CA GLY A 427 54.21 16.87 -0.83
C GLY A 427 53.77 18.28 -1.20
N SER A 428 52.51 18.50 -1.55
CA SER A 428 51.99 19.84 -1.90
C SER A 428 50.92 20.37 -0.89
N GLY A 429 50.43 19.51 -0.01
CA GLY A 429 49.41 19.86 1.00
C GLY A 429 48.01 19.42 0.63
N SER A 430 47.04 19.88 1.40
CA SER A 430 45.61 19.51 1.25
C SER A 430 44.71 20.75 1.34
N LEU A 431 43.65 20.76 0.55
CA LEU A 431 42.59 21.75 0.60
C LEU A 431 41.29 21.05 1.04
N PHE A 432 40.81 21.38 2.22
CA PHE A 432 39.51 20.97 2.69
C PHE A 432 38.49 22.07 2.38
N ARG A 433 37.40 21.67 1.72
CA ARG A 433 36.38 22.58 1.23
C ARG A 433 35.02 22.21 1.84
N ILE A 434 34.36 23.18 2.45
CA ILE A 434 33.00 23.03 3.01
C ILE A 434 32.07 23.89 2.19
N THR A 435 30.91 23.34 1.84
CA THR A 435 29.84 24.07 1.18
C THR A 435 28.58 24.01 2.05
N LEU A 436 28.06 25.16 2.44
CA LEU A 436 26.85 25.28 3.26
C LEU A 436 25.73 26.02 2.52
N PRO A 437 24.47 25.58 2.59
CA PRO A 437 23.36 26.25 1.92
C PRO A 437 23.05 27.60 2.58
N ILE A 438 22.80 28.62 1.75
CA ILE A 438 22.40 29.97 2.20
C ILE A 438 20.92 29.92 2.59
N VAL A 439 20.58 30.60 3.68
CA VAL A 439 19.19 30.88 4.05
C VAL A 439 18.58 31.82 3.01
N LYS A 440 17.63 31.33 2.22
CA LYS A 440 16.86 32.20 1.32
C LYS A 440 15.96 33.04 2.17
N GLU A 441 16.13 34.36 2.14
CA GLU A 441 15.12 35.30 2.70
C GLU A 441 13.76 34.90 2.11
N LYS A 442 12.79 34.61 2.99
CA LYS A 442 11.40 34.53 2.56
C LYS A 442 11.04 35.93 1.98
N PRO A 443 10.48 35.99 0.75
CA PRO A 443 10.01 37.27 0.23
C PRO A 443 9.06 37.88 1.28
N ILE A 444 9.37 39.07 1.77
CA ILE A 444 8.46 39.85 2.61
C ILE A 444 7.21 40.02 1.76
N GLU A 445 6.14 39.32 2.08
CA GLU A 445 4.81 39.58 1.56
C GLU A 445 4.47 40.99 1.97
N LYS A 446 4.62 41.95 1.04
CA LYS A 446 4.13 43.33 1.22
C LYS A 446 2.62 43.21 1.25
N ASP A 447 2.08 43.21 2.46
CA ASP A 447 0.66 43.50 2.68
C ASP A 447 0.25 44.73 1.87
N LYS A 448 -0.66 44.48 0.90
CA LYS A 448 -1.38 45.52 0.18
C LYS A 448 -2.74 45.70 0.81
#